data_9d8231528a8f1ff8c2e49b56d473306d
#
_entry.id   9d8231528a8f1ff8c2e49b56d473306d
#
_cell.length_a   1.000
_cell.length_b   1.000
_cell.length_c   1.000
_cell.angle_alpha   90.00
_cell.angle_beta   90.00
_cell.angle_gamma   90.00
#
_symmetry.space_group_name_H-M   'P 1'
#
loop_
_entity.id
_entity.type
_entity.pdbx_description
1 polymer ?
#
loop_
_entity_poly.entity_id
_entity_poly.type
_entity_poly.pdbx_seq_one_letter_code
_entity_poly.pdbx_strand_id
1 'polypeptide(L)'
;MSKIKLRRDHHLSDQERAAALDDLSAYLQDMQADVVIEGDQLTFSGRGYNGAVRISPGMAEGYINLGLLARPFKRQLEKAIHEHLEARLAAP
;
A
#
# COMPACT_ATOMS: atom_id res chain seq x y z
N MET A 1 -12.35 2.66 15.28
CA MET A 1 -11.69 2.44 13.99
C MET A 1 -10.21 2.25 14.17
N SER A 2 -9.61 1.31 13.46
CA SER A 2 -8.18 1.05 13.49
C SER A 2 -7.50 1.67 12.28
N LYS A 3 -6.30 2.18 12.49
CA LYS A 3 -5.52 2.77 11.42
C LYS A 3 -4.10 2.19 11.43
N ILE A 4 -3.65 1.74 10.28
CA ILE A 4 -2.28 1.28 10.08
C ILE A 4 -1.53 2.37 9.34
N LYS A 5 -0.39 2.78 9.86
CA LYS A 5 0.50 3.74 9.20
C LYS A 5 1.80 3.05 8.83
N LEU A 6 2.28 3.33 7.62
CA LEU A 6 3.52 2.78 7.10
C LEU A 6 4.39 3.91 6.61
N ARG A 7 5.68 3.82 6.89
CA ARG A 7 6.66 4.78 6.41
C ARG A 7 8.00 4.10 6.23
N ARG A 8 8.62 4.31 5.06
CA ARG A 8 9.85 3.65 4.73
C ARG A 8 10.71 4.51 3.81
N ASP A 9 12.02 4.59 4.10
CA ASP A 9 12.97 5.20 3.18
C ASP A 9 13.34 4.19 2.09
N HIS A 10 13.64 4.69 0.90
CA HIS A 10 14.02 3.83 -0.22
C HIS A 10 14.93 4.57 -1.20
N HIS A 11 15.50 3.81 -2.14
CA HIS A 11 16.37 4.32 -3.20
C HIS A 11 15.88 3.92 -4.58
N LEU A 12 14.57 3.76 -4.76
CA LEU A 12 13.99 3.34 -6.02
C LEU A 12 14.05 4.45 -7.07
N SER A 13 14.30 4.08 -8.33
CA SER A 13 14.18 4.97 -9.47
C SER A 13 12.71 5.27 -9.76
N ASP A 14 12.47 6.22 -10.68
CA ASP A 14 11.12 6.56 -11.10
C ASP A 14 10.39 5.35 -11.66
N GLN A 15 11.07 4.54 -12.49
CA GLN A 15 10.49 3.33 -13.06
C GLN A 15 10.17 2.29 -12.00
N GLU A 16 11.06 2.13 -11.04
CA GLU A 16 10.87 1.18 -9.95
C GLU A 16 9.70 1.60 -9.05
N ARG A 17 9.55 2.91 -8.81
CA ARG A 17 8.42 3.41 -8.04
C ARG A 17 7.09 3.15 -8.76
N ALA A 18 7.05 3.41 -10.05
CA ALA A 18 5.84 3.13 -10.85
C ALA A 18 5.50 1.65 -10.84
N ALA A 19 6.51 0.79 -10.99
CA ALA A 19 6.32 -0.66 -10.96
C ALA A 19 5.81 -1.12 -9.59
N ALA A 20 6.32 -0.53 -8.50
CA ALA A 20 5.87 -0.87 -7.16
C ALA A 20 4.40 -0.49 -6.95
N LEU A 21 3.98 0.67 -7.43
CA LEU A 21 2.58 1.08 -7.37
C LEU A 21 1.69 0.16 -8.19
N ASP A 22 2.13 -0.21 -9.39
CA ASP A 22 1.37 -1.13 -10.26
C ASP A 22 1.21 -2.51 -9.60
N ASP A 23 2.27 -3.03 -8.99
CA ASP A 23 2.21 -4.32 -8.30
C ASP A 23 1.25 -4.26 -7.11
N LEU A 24 1.32 -3.19 -6.34
CA LEU A 24 0.42 -3.02 -5.21
C LEU A 24 -1.02 -2.88 -5.67
N SER A 25 -1.25 -2.14 -6.76
CA SER A 25 -2.56 -2.01 -7.37
C SER A 25 -3.14 -3.37 -7.76
N ALA A 26 -2.34 -4.20 -8.44
CA ALA A 26 -2.76 -5.53 -8.85
C ALA A 26 -3.13 -6.40 -7.65
N TYR A 27 -2.31 -6.35 -6.60
CA TYR A 27 -2.58 -7.09 -5.37
C TYR A 27 -3.90 -6.66 -4.73
N LEU A 28 -4.13 -5.36 -4.63
CA LEU A 28 -5.35 -4.82 -4.02
C LEU A 28 -6.58 -5.13 -4.88
N GLN A 29 -6.45 -5.09 -6.21
CA GLN A 29 -7.55 -5.48 -7.11
C GLN A 29 -7.89 -6.95 -6.97
N ASP A 30 -6.90 -7.81 -6.76
CA ASP A 30 -7.14 -9.22 -6.47
C ASP A 30 -7.93 -9.41 -5.18
N MET A 31 -7.82 -8.46 -4.24
CA MET A 31 -8.62 -8.43 -3.03
C MET A 31 -9.95 -7.72 -3.22
N GLN A 32 -10.33 -7.42 -4.46
CA GLN A 32 -11.59 -6.76 -4.83
C GLN A 32 -11.68 -5.32 -4.34
N ALA A 33 -10.56 -4.64 -4.18
CA ALA A 33 -10.54 -3.23 -3.87
C ALA A 33 -10.64 -2.38 -5.13
N ASP A 34 -11.27 -1.23 -5.01
CA ASP A 34 -11.23 -0.20 -6.03
C ASP A 34 -9.94 0.60 -5.86
N VAL A 35 -9.18 0.75 -6.94
CA VAL A 35 -7.86 1.38 -6.89
C VAL A 35 -7.78 2.51 -7.90
N VAL A 36 -7.25 3.65 -7.46
CA VAL A 36 -6.98 4.80 -8.33
C VAL A 36 -5.52 5.21 -8.12
N ILE A 37 -4.78 5.35 -9.22
CA ILE A 37 -3.40 5.84 -9.18
C ILE A 37 -3.34 7.22 -9.81
N GLU A 38 -2.78 8.19 -9.09
CA GLU A 38 -2.55 9.54 -9.58
C GLU A 38 -1.10 9.93 -9.25
N GLY A 39 -0.26 10.04 -10.28
CA GLY A 39 1.15 10.36 -10.09
C GLY A 39 1.85 9.29 -9.25
N ASP A 40 2.41 9.69 -8.12
CA ASP A 40 3.10 8.79 -7.19
C ASP A 40 2.21 8.29 -6.05
N GLN A 41 0.91 8.56 -6.12
CA GLN A 41 -0.04 8.19 -5.08
C GLN A 41 -1.06 7.17 -5.59
N LEU A 42 -1.32 6.16 -4.76
CA LEU A 42 -2.35 5.16 -5.00
C LEU A 42 -3.35 5.27 -3.86
N THR A 43 -4.63 5.40 -4.22
CA THR A 43 -5.73 5.33 -3.25
C THR A 43 -6.54 4.07 -3.49
N PHE A 44 -7.05 3.49 -2.45
CA PHE A 44 -7.84 2.27 -2.57
C PHE A 44 -8.95 2.23 -1.55
N SER A 45 -10.02 1.54 -1.90
CA SER A 45 -11.13 1.29 -0.99
C SER A 45 -11.71 -0.09 -1.26
N GLY A 46 -12.07 -0.76 -0.20
CA GLY A 46 -12.71 -2.06 -0.26
C GLY A 46 -13.81 -2.12 0.78
N ARG A 47 -14.33 -3.33 0.99
CA ARG A 47 -15.40 -3.53 1.95
C ARG A 47 -14.84 -3.46 3.37
N GLY A 48 -15.13 -2.36 4.07
CA GLY A 48 -14.70 -2.18 5.45
C GLY A 48 -13.29 -1.61 5.61
N TYR A 49 -12.64 -1.18 4.52
CA TYR A 49 -11.32 -0.56 4.61
C TYR A 49 -11.10 0.42 3.47
N ASN A 50 -10.21 1.37 3.70
CA ASN A 50 -9.71 2.27 2.66
C ASN A 50 -8.33 2.78 3.06
N GLY A 51 -7.62 3.37 2.11
CA GLY A 51 -6.32 3.90 2.40
C GLY A 51 -5.65 4.54 1.20
N ALA A 52 -4.41 4.92 1.40
CA ALA A 52 -3.58 5.50 0.35
C ALA A 52 -2.13 5.16 0.60
N VAL A 53 -1.36 5.04 -0.50
CA VAL A 53 0.08 4.82 -0.46
C VAL A 53 0.71 5.82 -1.42
N ARG A 54 1.73 6.51 -0.96
CA ARG A 54 2.53 7.39 -1.79
C ARG A 54 3.97 6.91 -1.79
N ILE A 55 4.54 6.72 -2.98
CA ILE A 55 5.94 6.35 -3.13
C ILE A 55 6.63 7.51 -3.85
N SER A 56 7.10 8.47 -3.06
CA SER A 56 7.82 9.64 -3.56
C SER A 56 9.33 9.35 -3.60
N PRO A 57 10.13 10.23 -4.22
CA PRO A 57 11.58 10.05 -4.21
C PRO A 57 12.12 9.97 -2.79
N GLY A 58 12.81 8.88 -2.47
CA GLY A 58 13.43 8.69 -1.17
C GLY A 58 12.51 8.19 -0.06
N MET A 59 11.20 8.19 -0.25
CA MET A 59 10.28 7.82 0.83
C MET A 59 9.00 7.18 0.32
N ALA A 60 8.59 6.12 0.99
CA ALA A 60 7.27 5.52 0.80
C ALA A 60 6.49 5.68 2.11
N GLU A 61 5.26 6.14 1.99
CA GLU A 61 4.40 6.29 3.15
C GLU A 61 2.96 5.94 2.79
N GLY A 62 2.20 5.52 3.77
CA GLY A 62 0.82 5.17 3.52
C GLY A 62 0.06 4.95 4.79
N TYR A 63 -1.23 4.79 4.63
CA TYR A 63 -2.11 4.45 5.73
C TYR A 63 -3.27 3.59 5.24
N ILE A 64 -3.83 2.83 6.17
CA ILE A 64 -5.04 2.04 5.94
C ILE A 64 -5.98 2.28 7.10
N ASN A 65 -7.20 2.67 6.79
CA ASN A 65 -8.28 2.76 7.76
C ASN A 65 -9.10 1.48 7.72
N LEU A 66 -9.28 0.83 8.86
CA LEU A 66 -10.03 -0.40 8.98
C LEU A 66 -11.31 -0.15 9.73
N GLY A 67 -12.43 -0.47 9.11
CA GLY A 67 -13.72 -0.47 9.78
C GLY A 67 -13.88 -1.68 10.69
N LEU A 68 -15.00 -1.73 11.39
CA LEU A 68 -15.26 -2.76 12.40
C LEU A 68 -15.20 -4.16 11.80
N LEU A 69 -15.74 -4.34 10.59
CA LEU A 69 -15.77 -5.65 9.94
C LEU A 69 -14.42 -6.15 9.49
N ALA A 70 -13.48 -5.24 9.25
CA ALA A 70 -12.14 -5.60 8.78
C ALA A 70 -11.12 -5.77 9.92
N ARG A 71 -11.49 -5.44 11.16
CA ARG A 71 -10.57 -5.52 12.30
C ARG A 71 -9.91 -6.89 12.48
N PRO A 72 -10.64 -8.01 12.32
CA PRO A 72 -10.01 -9.32 12.46
C PRO A 72 -8.88 -9.56 11.44
N PHE A 73 -8.91 -8.85 10.31
CA PHE A 73 -7.92 -9.01 9.25
C PHE A 73 -6.78 -8.01 9.33
N LYS A 74 -6.75 -7.17 10.36
CA LYS A 74 -5.74 -6.11 10.49
C LYS A 74 -4.31 -6.64 10.38
N ARG A 75 -4.00 -7.68 11.13
CA ARG A 75 -2.65 -8.27 11.12
C ARG A 75 -2.30 -8.85 9.77
N GLN A 76 -3.25 -9.50 9.13
CA GLN A 76 -3.02 -10.11 7.83
C GLN A 76 -2.77 -9.05 6.75
N LEU A 77 -3.57 -7.99 6.74
CA LEU A 77 -3.39 -6.89 5.82
C LEU A 77 -2.07 -6.16 6.06
N GLU A 78 -1.76 -5.87 7.31
CA GLU A 78 -0.52 -5.21 7.69
C GLU A 78 0.69 -6.02 7.23
N LYS A 79 0.68 -7.33 7.49
CA LYS A 79 1.74 -8.23 7.09
C LYS A 79 1.89 -8.28 5.58
N ALA A 80 0.79 -8.42 4.85
CA ALA A 80 0.82 -8.51 3.39
C ALA A 80 1.39 -7.23 2.77
N ILE A 81 0.98 -6.08 3.26
CA ILE A 81 1.46 -4.79 2.75
C ILE A 81 2.93 -4.60 3.09
N HIS A 82 3.33 -4.92 4.32
CA HIS A 82 4.74 -4.87 4.72
C HIS A 82 5.59 -5.77 3.83
N GLU A 83 5.17 -6.99 3.58
CA GLU A 83 5.92 -7.91 2.73
C GLU A 83 6.05 -7.38 1.31
N HIS A 84 4.99 -6.82 0.75
CA HIS A 84 5.03 -6.23 -0.59
C HIS A 84 6.00 -5.05 -0.67
N LEU A 85 5.91 -4.12 0.28
CA LEU A 85 6.79 -2.98 0.32
C LEU A 85 8.24 -3.39 0.59
N GLU A 86 8.46 -4.31 1.53
CA GLU A 86 9.79 -4.81 1.85
C GLU A 86 10.45 -5.46 0.63
N ALA A 87 9.72 -6.31 -0.09
CA ALA A 87 10.26 -6.98 -1.26
C ALA A 87 10.70 -5.99 -2.34
N ARG A 88 10.00 -4.86 -2.46
CA ARG A 88 10.34 -3.83 -3.44
C ARG A 88 11.38 -2.85 -2.94
N LEU A 89 11.25 -2.40 -1.66
CA LEU A 89 12.11 -1.34 -1.12
C LEU A 89 13.45 -1.86 -0.63
N ALA A 90 13.53 -3.14 -0.28
CA ALA A 90 14.78 -3.77 0.16
C ALA A 90 15.66 -4.22 -1.01
N ALA A 91 15.19 -4.14 -2.25
CA ALA A 91 15.99 -4.50 -3.42
C ALA A 91 17.19 -3.56 -3.51
N PRO A 92 18.39 -4.09 -3.81
CA PRO A 92 19.61 -3.29 -3.92
C PRO A 92 19.55 -2.31 -5.09
#